data_b34bd5dba28c4099d720672637ef2295
#
_entry.id   b34bd5dba28c4099d720672637ef2295
#
_cell.length_a   1.000
_cell.length_b   1.000
_cell.length_c   1.000
_cell.angle_alpha   90.00
_cell.angle_beta   90.00
_cell.angle_gamma   90.00
#
_symmetry.space_group_name_H-M   'P 1'
#
loop_
_entity.id
_entity.type
_entity.pdbx_description
1 polymer ?
#
loop_
_entity_poly.entity_id
_entity_poly.type
_entity_poly.pdbx_seq_one_letter_code
_entity_poly.pdbx_strand_id
1 'polypeptide(L)'
;MTKEQLQSVSDWFHASPSRIPALRAVNGVCVAGAVAAFAYGVLLQPGFHDPKLTLRLALTCGIPFVLLSAVRHTLDLPRPFEVYDLEPLLPRETPGRSFPSRHVFSIFVIGTCFCYLEPWIGGTLIGLGAVLGALRVVSAVHFERDVLVGAAVGILSGIIGFGLI
;
A
#
# COMPACT_ATOMS: atom_id res chain seq x y z
N MET A 1 -12.71 -9.78 7.96
CA MET A 1 -14.16 -9.57 7.71
C MET A 1 -14.77 -10.85 7.16
N THR A 2 -16.03 -11.16 7.54
CA THR A 2 -16.78 -12.29 6.98
C THR A 2 -17.41 -11.93 5.63
N LYS A 3 -17.94 -12.94 4.90
CA LYS A 3 -18.66 -12.70 3.64
C LYS A 3 -19.82 -11.73 3.82
N GLU A 4 -20.62 -11.92 4.88
CA GLU A 4 -21.79 -11.10 5.18
C GLU A 4 -21.42 -9.63 5.46
N GLN A 5 -20.32 -9.42 6.18
CA GLN A 5 -19.80 -8.06 6.46
C GLN A 5 -19.33 -7.37 5.17
N LEU A 6 -18.60 -8.07 4.31
CA LEU A 6 -18.14 -7.52 3.03
C LEU A 6 -19.32 -7.24 2.09
N GLN A 7 -20.32 -8.14 2.05
CA GLN A 7 -21.53 -7.93 1.27
C GLN A 7 -22.29 -6.68 1.74
N SER A 8 -22.52 -6.56 3.05
CA SER A 8 -23.19 -5.39 3.63
C SER A 8 -22.47 -4.08 3.31
N VAL A 9 -21.13 -4.08 3.36
CA VAL A 9 -20.33 -2.91 2.97
C VAL A 9 -20.46 -2.63 1.48
N SER A 10 -20.40 -3.66 0.63
CA SER A 10 -20.59 -3.51 -0.82
C SER A 10 -21.96 -2.91 -1.14
N ASP A 11 -23.03 -3.43 -0.54
CA ASP A 11 -24.40 -2.95 -0.73
C ASP A 11 -24.53 -1.47 -0.30
N TRP A 12 -23.89 -1.09 0.81
CA TRP A 12 -23.86 0.29 1.26
C TRP A 12 -23.18 1.22 0.25
N PHE A 13 -22.07 0.78 -0.37
CA PHE A 13 -21.39 1.56 -1.42
C PHE A 13 -22.25 1.69 -2.68
N HIS A 14 -22.95 0.62 -3.09
CA HIS A 14 -23.83 0.65 -4.27
C HIS A 14 -25.12 1.42 -4.04
N ALA A 15 -25.55 1.62 -2.79
CA ALA A 15 -26.75 2.41 -2.46
C ALA A 15 -26.68 3.89 -2.87
N SER A 16 -25.50 4.42 -3.25
CA SER A 16 -25.37 5.82 -3.72
C SER A 16 -24.33 5.92 -4.84
N PRO A 17 -24.66 6.58 -5.96
CA PRO A 17 -23.78 6.67 -7.12
C PRO A 17 -22.46 7.44 -6.86
N SER A 18 -22.39 8.24 -5.79
CA SER A 18 -21.21 9.03 -5.46
C SER A 18 -20.17 8.28 -4.61
N ARG A 19 -20.56 7.21 -3.90
CA ARG A 19 -19.69 6.55 -2.90
C ARG A 19 -18.54 5.78 -3.53
N ILE A 20 -18.80 5.03 -4.58
CA ILE A 20 -17.75 4.26 -5.29
C ILE A 20 -16.74 5.20 -5.95
N PRO A 21 -17.14 6.25 -6.70
CA PRO A 21 -16.20 7.25 -7.21
C PRO A 21 -15.37 7.92 -6.11
N ALA A 22 -15.98 8.27 -4.96
CA ALA A 22 -15.27 8.84 -3.83
C ALA A 22 -14.23 7.89 -3.25
N LEU A 23 -14.59 6.61 -3.04
CA LEU A 23 -13.66 5.58 -2.59
C LEU A 23 -12.48 5.42 -3.56
N ARG A 24 -12.75 5.39 -4.86
CA ARG A 24 -11.72 5.30 -5.91
C ARG A 24 -10.81 6.54 -5.92
N ALA A 25 -11.37 7.72 -5.73
CA ALA A 25 -10.61 8.97 -5.65
C ALA A 25 -9.67 8.97 -4.44
N VAL A 26 -10.16 8.60 -3.24
CA VAL A 26 -9.31 8.51 -2.03
C VAL A 26 -8.21 7.48 -2.22
N ASN A 27 -8.52 6.30 -2.76
CA ASN A 27 -7.51 5.29 -3.10
C ASN A 27 -6.46 5.87 -4.06
N GLY A 28 -6.88 6.59 -5.09
CA GLY A 28 -5.99 7.24 -6.06
C GLY A 28 -5.07 8.27 -5.40
N VAL A 29 -5.61 9.11 -4.51
CA VAL A 29 -4.83 10.11 -3.75
C VAL A 29 -3.76 9.43 -2.88
N CYS A 30 -4.10 8.36 -2.17
CA CYS A 30 -3.13 7.62 -1.36
C CYS A 30 -1.98 7.04 -2.21
N VAL A 31 -2.32 6.43 -3.34
CA VAL A 31 -1.31 5.84 -4.25
C VAL A 31 -0.47 6.95 -4.90
N ALA A 32 -1.10 8.01 -5.40
CA ALA A 32 -0.39 9.13 -6.02
C ALA A 32 0.53 9.85 -5.03
N GLY A 33 0.09 10.02 -3.77
CA GLY A 33 0.89 10.59 -2.70
C GLY A 33 2.16 9.78 -2.44
N ALA A 34 2.06 8.46 -2.38
CA ALA A 34 3.23 7.58 -2.20
C ALA A 34 4.20 7.67 -3.40
N VAL A 35 3.68 7.66 -4.63
CA VAL A 35 4.50 7.80 -5.85
C VAL A 35 5.18 9.16 -5.90
N ALA A 36 4.43 10.24 -5.61
CA ALA A 36 4.96 11.60 -5.61
C ALA A 36 6.05 11.79 -4.54
N ALA A 37 5.85 11.25 -3.33
CA ALA A 37 6.86 11.30 -2.28
C ALA A 37 8.13 10.52 -2.66
N PHE A 38 7.98 9.33 -3.24
CA PHE A 38 9.14 8.57 -3.71
C PHE A 38 9.89 9.31 -4.82
N ALA A 39 9.17 9.85 -5.80
CA ALA A 39 9.77 10.65 -6.88
C ALA A 39 10.44 11.92 -6.33
N TYR A 40 9.82 12.63 -5.38
CA TYR A 40 10.43 13.76 -4.69
C TYR A 40 11.72 13.34 -3.98
N GLY A 41 11.69 12.24 -3.23
CA GLY A 41 12.86 11.72 -2.53
C GLY A 41 14.01 11.36 -3.47
N VAL A 42 13.72 10.78 -4.63
CA VAL A 42 14.75 10.34 -5.58
C VAL A 42 15.28 11.50 -6.45
N LEU A 43 14.42 12.47 -6.82
CA LEU A 43 14.73 13.44 -7.88
C LEU A 43 14.97 14.87 -7.38
N LEU A 44 14.31 15.30 -6.30
CA LEU A 44 14.15 16.73 -6.00
C LEU A 44 14.65 17.15 -4.61
N GLN A 45 14.86 16.24 -3.67
CA GLN A 45 15.23 16.64 -2.31
C GLN A 45 16.63 17.30 -2.28
N PRO A 46 16.79 18.49 -1.68
CA PRO A 46 18.06 19.24 -1.69
C PRO A 46 19.28 18.49 -1.09
N GLY A 47 19.02 17.52 -0.20
CA GLY A 47 20.06 16.62 0.35
C GLY A 47 20.47 15.49 -0.60
N PHE A 48 19.77 15.30 -1.72
CA PHE A 48 20.01 14.21 -2.69
C PHE A 48 21.04 14.53 -3.78
N HIS A 49 21.77 15.61 -3.65
CA HIS A 49 23.07 15.70 -4.32
C HIS A 49 24.09 14.69 -3.76
N ASP A 50 23.72 13.94 -2.69
CA ASP A 50 24.45 12.75 -2.27
C ASP A 50 23.87 11.49 -2.97
N PRO A 51 24.58 10.95 -3.97
CA PRO A 51 24.15 9.75 -4.69
C PRO A 51 23.93 8.54 -3.77
N LYS A 52 24.61 8.50 -2.61
CA LYS A 52 24.48 7.42 -1.63
C LYS A 52 23.11 7.41 -0.98
N LEU A 53 22.57 8.58 -0.65
CA LEU A 53 21.23 8.68 -0.04
C LEU A 53 20.13 8.31 -1.03
N THR A 54 20.24 8.76 -2.28
CA THR A 54 19.33 8.35 -3.37
C THR A 54 19.36 6.85 -3.59
N LEU A 55 20.56 6.27 -3.67
CA LEU A 55 20.73 4.82 -3.84
C LEU A 55 20.16 4.07 -2.63
N ARG A 56 20.40 4.55 -1.42
CA ARG A 56 19.87 3.98 -0.18
C ARG A 56 18.35 3.94 -0.20
N LEU A 57 17.67 5.03 -0.55
CA LEU A 57 16.21 5.08 -0.65
C LEU A 57 15.71 4.08 -1.72
N ALA A 58 16.32 4.09 -2.89
CA ALA A 58 15.95 3.21 -3.99
C ALA A 58 16.10 1.71 -3.62
N LEU A 59 17.20 1.33 -2.98
CA LEU A 59 17.45 -0.05 -2.55
C LEU A 59 16.55 -0.46 -1.40
N THR A 60 16.32 0.42 -0.41
CA THR A 60 15.44 0.16 0.74
C THR A 60 13.99 -0.09 0.31
N CYS A 61 13.51 0.63 -0.71
CA CYS A 61 12.17 0.41 -1.26
C CYS A 61 12.15 -0.72 -2.29
N GLY A 62 13.15 -0.79 -3.17
CA GLY A 62 13.16 -1.65 -4.35
C GLY A 62 13.42 -3.12 -4.04
N ILE A 63 14.44 -3.43 -3.24
CA ILE A 63 14.80 -4.83 -2.94
C ILE A 63 13.64 -5.57 -2.25
N PRO A 64 13.07 -5.05 -1.13
CA PRO A 64 11.94 -5.74 -0.50
C PRO A 64 10.68 -5.77 -1.38
N PHE A 65 10.46 -4.76 -2.25
CA PHE A 65 9.36 -4.78 -3.21
C PHE A 65 9.47 -5.95 -4.20
N VAL A 66 10.67 -6.21 -4.73
CA VAL A 66 10.92 -7.35 -5.63
C VAL A 66 10.74 -8.67 -4.91
N LEU A 67 11.31 -8.80 -3.71
CA LEU A 67 11.19 -10.01 -2.88
C LEU A 67 9.73 -10.29 -2.52
N LEU A 68 8.99 -9.28 -2.07
CA LEU A 68 7.57 -9.40 -1.75
C LEU A 68 6.75 -9.75 -3.00
N SER A 69 7.11 -9.22 -4.16
CA SER A 69 6.44 -9.55 -5.43
C SER A 69 6.71 -11.00 -5.85
N ALA A 70 7.92 -11.53 -5.61
CA ALA A 70 8.24 -12.93 -5.82
C ALA A 70 7.44 -13.84 -4.88
N VAL A 71 7.38 -13.53 -3.58
CA VAL A 71 6.54 -14.26 -2.61
C VAL A 71 5.07 -14.27 -3.05
N ARG A 72 4.52 -13.15 -3.49
CA ARG A 72 3.15 -13.08 -4.02
C ARG A 72 2.94 -13.97 -5.23
N HIS A 73 3.92 -14.03 -6.10
CA HIS A 73 3.83 -14.88 -7.31
C HIS A 73 3.86 -16.36 -6.95
N THR A 74 4.72 -16.76 -6.01
CA THR A 74 4.84 -18.16 -5.62
C THR A 74 3.66 -18.65 -4.78
N LEU A 75 3.12 -17.82 -3.89
CA LEU A 75 1.98 -18.20 -3.04
C LEU A 75 0.65 -18.19 -3.78
N ASP A 76 0.48 -17.29 -4.73
CA ASP A 76 -0.70 -17.10 -5.59
C ASP A 76 -2.05 -17.24 -4.87
N LEU A 77 -2.16 -16.70 -3.65
CA LEU A 77 -3.35 -16.82 -2.82
C LEU A 77 -4.53 -16.02 -3.39
N PRO A 78 -5.76 -16.58 -3.34
CA PRO A 78 -6.95 -15.90 -3.85
C PRO A 78 -7.31 -14.67 -3.01
N ARG A 79 -8.05 -13.75 -3.62
CA ARG A 79 -8.54 -12.52 -2.99
C ARG A 79 -9.92 -12.71 -2.37
N PRO A 80 -10.35 -11.83 -1.43
CA PRO A 80 -11.69 -11.92 -0.85
C PRO A 80 -12.82 -11.92 -1.90
N PHE A 81 -12.73 -11.10 -2.94
CA PHE A 81 -13.75 -11.07 -3.99
C PHE A 81 -13.85 -12.38 -4.77
N GLU A 82 -12.75 -13.12 -4.93
CA GLU A 82 -12.75 -14.45 -5.57
C GLU A 82 -13.33 -15.51 -4.64
N VAL A 83 -12.92 -15.51 -3.36
CA VAL A 83 -13.35 -16.50 -2.37
C VAL A 83 -14.83 -16.39 -2.06
N TYR A 84 -15.36 -15.17 -2.05
CA TYR A 84 -16.74 -14.88 -1.64
C TYR A 84 -17.67 -14.60 -2.81
N ASP A 85 -17.16 -14.62 -4.04
CA ASP A 85 -17.91 -14.29 -5.26
C ASP A 85 -18.60 -12.92 -5.17
N LEU A 86 -17.77 -11.87 -4.94
CA LEU A 86 -18.21 -10.50 -4.80
C LEU A 86 -17.65 -9.62 -5.93
N GLU A 87 -18.38 -8.57 -6.29
CA GLU A 87 -17.84 -7.55 -7.18
C GLU A 87 -16.91 -6.59 -6.41
N PRO A 88 -15.60 -6.46 -6.81
CA PRO A 88 -14.68 -5.57 -6.12
C PRO A 88 -15.01 -4.09 -6.39
N LEU A 89 -15.02 -3.25 -5.36
CA LEU A 89 -15.32 -1.81 -5.49
C LEU A 89 -14.21 -1.01 -6.19
N LEU A 90 -12.97 -1.53 -6.15
CA LEU A 90 -11.83 -0.94 -6.86
C LEU A 90 -11.69 -1.55 -8.26
N PRO A 91 -11.27 -0.74 -9.27
CA PRO A 91 -11.10 -1.24 -10.62
C PRO A 91 -10.00 -2.30 -10.67
N ARG A 92 -10.24 -3.28 -11.49
CA ARG A 92 -9.47 -4.47 -11.84
C ARG A 92 -8.15 -4.67 -11.11
N GLU A 93 -8.23 -5.48 -10.10
CA GLU A 93 -7.08 -6.25 -9.65
C GLU A 93 -7.12 -7.61 -10.39
N THR A 94 -5.96 -8.07 -10.84
CA THR A 94 -5.86 -9.42 -11.42
C THR A 94 -6.22 -10.48 -10.38
N PRO A 95 -6.92 -11.57 -10.75
CA PRO A 95 -7.16 -12.69 -9.86
C PRO A 95 -5.87 -13.22 -9.22
N GLY A 96 -6.01 -13.83 -8.06
CA GLY A 96 -4.89 -14.36 -7.30
C GLY A 96 -3.96 -13.30 -6.71
N ARG A 97 -2.83 -13.75 -6.18
CA ARG A 97 -1.74 -12.92 -5.65
C ARG A 97 -2.19 -11.90 -4.61
N SER A 98 -3.10 -12.30 -3.69
CA SER A 98 -3.60 -11.41 -2.66
C SER A 98 -2.52 -11.01 -1.66
N PHE A 99 -1.76 -11.99 -1.15
CA PHE A 99 -0.87 -11.85 0.00
C PHE A 99 0.62 -11.69 -0.38
N PRO A 100 1.34 -10.79 0.26
CA PRO A 100 0.92 -9.61 1.04
C PRO A 100 0.51 -8.43 0.13
N SER A 101 -0.11 -7.37 0.69
CA SER A 101 -0.54 -6.21 -0.09
C SER A 101 0.63 -5.32 -0.52
N ARG A 102 0.93 -5.23 -1.83
CA ARG A 102 2.00 -4.39 -2.36
C ARG A 102 1.76 -2.89 -2.19
N HIS A 103 0.52 -2.44 -2.38
CA HIS A 103 0.19 -1.03 -2.23
C HIS A 103 0.42 -0.55 -0.80
N VAL A 104 -0.02 -1.35 0.17
CA VAL A 104 0.19 -1.04 1.58
C VAL A 104 1.68 -1.14 1.95
N PHE A 105 2.37 -2.19 1.51
CA PHE A 105 3.83 -2.28 1.66
C PHE A 105 4.53 -1.01 1.15
N SER A 106 4.23 -0.59 -0.09
CA SER A 106 4.92 0.53 -0.73
C SER A 106 4.74 1.85 0.03
N ILE A 107 3.51 2.18 0.42
CA ILE A 107 3.27 3.43 1.14
C ILE A 107 3.91 3.42 2.54
N PHE A 108 3.94 2.26 3.21
CA PHE A 108 4.56 2.14 4.54
C PHE A 108 6.09 2.15 4.47
N VAL A 109 6.74 1.50 3.50
CA VAL A 109 8.20 1.56 3.38
C VAL A 109 8.65 2.97 3.02
N ILE A 110 8.00 3.63 2.06
CA ILE A 110 8.31 5.01 1.69
C ILE A 110 8.06 5.94 2.88
N GLY A 111 6.90 5.84 3.53
CA GLY A 111 6.55 6.64 4.71
C GLY A 111 7.57 6.48 5.84
N THR A 112 8.01 5.25 6.13
CA THR A 112 9.02 5.00 7.16
C THR A 112 10.38 5.61 6.80
N CYS A 113 10.83 5.49 5.54
CA CYS A 113 12.05 6.17 5.07
C CYS A 113 11.93 7.70 5.28
N PHE A 114 10.78 8.28 4.92
CA PHE A 114 10.55 9.71 5.09
C PHE A 114 10.40 10.14 6.55
N CYS A 115 10.07 9.27 7.49
CA CYS A 115 10.14 9.62 8.92
C CYS A 115 11.57 9.99 9.36
N TYR A 116 12.58 9.46 8.68
CA TYR A 116 14.00 9.82 8.92
C TYR A 116 14.48 11.03 8.09
N LEU A 117 13.89 11.25 6.92
CA LEU A 117 14.29 12.30 5.98
C LEU A 117 13.51 13.60 6.21
N GLU A 118 12.19 13.49 6.19
CA GLU A 118 11.20 14.57 6.31
C GLU A 118 10.01 14.06 7.15
N PRO A 119 10.07 14.18 8.49
CA PRO A 119 9.08 13.54 9.39
C PRO A 119 7.61 13.87 9.08
N TRP A 120 7.33 15.06 8.57
CA TRP A 120 5.98 15.48 8.18
C TRP A 120 5.45 14.68 7.00
N ILE A 121 6.28 14.47 5.99
CA ILE A 121 5.94 13.64 4.83
C ILE A 121 5.77 12.20 5.28
N GLY A 122 6.72 11.70 6.10
CA GLY A 122 6.66 10.34 6.65
C GLY A 122 5.38 10.08 7.43
N GLY A 123 5.05 10.94 8.40
CA GLY A 123 3.84 10.83 9.20
C GLY A 123 2.55 10.88 8.36
N THR A 124 2.51 11.78 7.37
CA THR A 124 1.39 11.87 6.43
C THR A 124 1.22 10.59 5.64
N LEU A 125 2.30 10.02 5.10
CA LEU A 125 2.26 8.77 4.33
C LEU A 125 1.83 7.57 5.19
N ILE A 126 2.28 7.49 6.44
CA ILE A 126 1.82 6.44 7.38
C ILE A 126 0.31 6.56 7.62
N GLY A 127 -0.20 7.78 7.84
CA GLY A 127 -1.65 8.02 7.97
C GLY A 127 -2.43 7.64 6.71
N LEU A 128 -1.98 8.07 5.54
CA LEU A 128 -2.56 7.68 4.25
C LEU A 128 -2.46 6.16 4.01
N GLY A 129 -1.39 5.52 4.48
CA GLY A 129 -1.18 4.08 4.43
C GLY A 129 -2.23 3.31 5.22
N ALA A 130 -2.59 3.79 6.42
CA ALA A 130 -3.67 3.21 7.21
C ALA A 130 -5.03 3.33 6.50
N VAL A 131 -5.33 4.50 5.93
CA VAL A 131 -6.54 4.73 5.12
C VAL A 131 -6.54 3.80 3.90
N LEU A 132 -5.42 3.73 3.16
CA LEU A 132 -5.29 2.85 2.01
C LEU A 132 -5.51 1.38 2.39
N GLY A 133 -4.95 0.93 3.49
CA GLY A 133 -5.14 -0.43 4.01
C GLY A 133 -6.62 -0.74 4.28
N ALA A 134 -7.32 0.16 4.97
CA ALA A 134 -8.75 0.01 5.22
C ALA A 134 -9.55 -0.04 3.91
N LEU A 135 -9.25 0.84 2.95
CA LEU A 135 -9.91 0.84 1.63
C LEU A 135 -9.70 -0.48 0.88
N ARG A 136 -8.50 -1.08 0.96
CA ARG A 136 -8.21 -2.36 0.32
C ARG A 136 -9.02 -3.51 0.91
N VAL A 137 -9.28 -3.49 2.21
CA VAL A 137 -10.09 -4.50 2.89
C VAL A 137 -11.57 -4.32 2.55
N VAL A 138 -12.12 -3.11 2.74
CA VAL A 138 -13.56 -2.87 2.48
C VAL A 138 -13.94 -3.02 1.01
N SER A 139 -12.98 -2.88 0.10
CA SER A 139 -13.18 -3.11 -1.34
C SER A 139 -13.10 -4.57 -1.76
N ALA A 140 -12.98 -5.51 -0.82
CA ALA A 140 -12.84 -6.95 -1.06
C ALA A 140 -11.61 -7.35 -1.91
N VAL A 141 -10.57 -6.49 -2.02
CA VAL A 141 -9.37 -6.79 -2.82
C VAL A 141 -8.23 -7.41 -2.00
N HIS A 142 -8.25 -7.24 -0.66
CA HIS A 142 -7.30 -7.85 0.27
C HIS A 142 -7.96 -8.27 1.58
N PHE A 143 -7.47 -9.35 2.19
CA PHE A 143 -7.80 -9.69 3.57
C PHE A 143 -7.03 -8.77 4.53
N GLU A 144 -7.53 -8.64 5.77
CA GLU A 144 -6.85 -7.86 6.83
C GLU A 144 -5.39 -8.30 7.01
N ARG A 145 -5.16 -9.63 7.02
CA ARG A 145 -3.81 -10.19 7.15
C ARG A 145 -2.85 -9.72 6.04
N ASP A 146 -3.35 -9.57 4.81
CA ASP A 146 -2.53 -9.15 3.67
C ASP A 146 -2.04 -7.71 3.84
N VAL A 147 -2.92 -6.87 4.39
CA VAL A 147 -2.68 -5.46 4.68
C VAL A 147 -1.72 -5.31 5.87
N LEU A 148 -1.99 -6.03 6.97
CA LEU A 148 -1.15 -5.97 8.17
C LEU A 148 0.27 -6.45 7.91
N VAL A 149 0.43 -7.57 7.18
CA VAL A 149 1.76 -8.06 6.81
C VAL A 149 2.44 -7.12 5.83
N GLY A 150 1.72 -6.57 4.85
CA GLY A 150 2.26 -5.56 3.95
C GLY A 150 2.79 -4.34 4.70
N ALA A 151 2.02 -3.81 5.66
CA ALA A 151 2.42 -2.69 6.49
C ALA A 151 3.65 -3.03 7.36
N ALA A 152 3.62 -4.18 8.05
CA ALA A 152 4.72 -4.61 8.92
C ALA A 152 6.03 -4.78 8.14
N VAL A 153 6.00 -5.46 6.99
CA VAL A 153 7.18 -5.61 6.13
C VAL A 153 7.67 -4.26 5.62
N GLY A 154 6.76 -3.34 5.25
CA GLY A 154 7.11 -1.99 4.82
C GLY A 154 7.83 -1.20 5.91
N ILE A 155 7.29 -1.18 7.14
CA ILE A 155 7.89 -0.51 8.29
C ILE A 155 9.26 -1.12 8.61
N LEU A 156 9.36 -2.44 8.72
CA LEU A 156 10.61 -3.12 9.03
C LEU A 156 11.69 -2.84 7.97
N SER A 157 11.32 -2.87 6.70
CA SER A 157 12.25 -2.53 5.61
C SER A 157 12.77 -1.09 5.72
N GLY A 158 11.91 -0.13 6.02
CA GLY A 158 12.30 1.27 6.22
C GLY A 158 13.20 1.45 7.44
N ILE A 159 12.90 0.80 8.57
CA ILE A 159 13.73 0.84 9.78
C ILE A 159 15.11 0.23 9.50
N ILE A 160 15.18 -0.93 8.86
CA ILE A 160 16.46 -1.58 8.51
C ILE A 160 17.27 -0.67 7.59
N GLY A 161 16.66 -0.15 6.53
CA GLY A 161 17.36 0.66 5.54
C GLY A 161 17.79 2.05 6.04
N PHE A 162 17.07 2.67 6.97
CA PHE A 162 17.33 4.04 7.44
C PHE A 162 17.64 4.19 8.93
N GLY A 163 17.25 3.20 9.75
CA GLY A 163 17.45 3.28 11.19
C GLY A 163 18.69 2.54 11.68
N LEU A 164 19.10 1.44 11.00
CA LEU A 164 20.20 0.59 11.45
C LEU A 164 21.50 0.75 10.64
N ILE A 165 21.44 1.36 9.48
CA ILE A 165 22.59 1.63 8.60
C ILE A 165 22.74 3.12 8.39
#